data_e07f46c4d0ebd81e3cf86d7614909cbb
#
_entry.id   e07f46c4d0ebd81e3cf86d7614909cbb
#
_cell.length_a   1.000
_cell.length_b   1.000
_cell.length_c   1.000
_cell.angle_alpha   90.00
_cell.angle_beta   90.00
_cell.angle_gamma   90.00
#
_symmetry.space_group_name_H-M   'P 1'
#
loop_
_entity.id
_entity.type
_entity.pdbx_description
1 polymer ?
#
loop_
_entity_poly.entity_id
_entity_poly.type
_entity_poly.pdbx_seq_one_letter_code
_entity_poly.pdbx_strand_id
1 'polypeptide(L)'
;THHATRVELCLFDDTFGKETARIALPEETRNVWHGYLQGVGPGQLYGFRVHGRYAPREGLRFNPNKLLIDPYARAVSGDVDWNAPVFAYRLGSRTEDLTRDVHNSARGVPKSVVVDGAFDWGDDRPPDVPWSETIVYETHVKGISMRHPDVPEHLRGTYLGLASEPILDHLKSLGREKVSAVRPR
;
A
#
# COMPACT_ATOMS: atom_id res chain seq x y z
N THR A 1 -13.07 -8.80 8.23
CA THR A 1 -13.72 -7.75 9.04
C THR A 1 -14.88 -8.33 9.84
N HIS A 2 -14.72 -8.45 11.13
CA HIS A 2 -15.82 -8.83 12.01
C HIS A 2 -16.97 -7.81 11.91
N HIS A 3 -18.21 -8.28 11.89
CA HIS A 3 -19.43 -7.46 11.72
C HIS A 3 -19.68 -6.85 10.32
N ALA A 4 -18.85 -7.09 9.32
CA ALA A 4 -19.22 -6.76 7.95
C ALA A 4 -20.34 -7.70 7.47
N THR A 5 -21.32 -7.14 6.77
CA THR A 5 -22.42 -7.91 6.18
C THR A 5 -22.17 -8.21 4.70
N ARG A 6 -21.27 -7.48 4.06
CA ARG A 6 -20.88 -7.63 2.65
C ARG A 6 -19.61 -6.85 2.40
N VAL A 7 -18.72 -7.39 1.57
CA VAL A 7 -17.55 -6.67 1.02
C VAL A 7 -17.65 -6.70 -0.50
N GLU A 8 -17.43 -5.55 -1.11
CA GLU A 8 -17.41 -5.38 -2.56
C GLU A 8 -16.04 -4.98 -3.03
N LEU A 9 -15.50 -5.70 -4.01
CA LEU A 9 -14.34 -5.30 -4.79
C LEU A 9 -14.80 -4.32 -5.87
N CYS A 10 -14.15 -3.17 -5.94
CA CYS A 10 -14.38 -2.14 -6.95
C CYS A 10 -13.17 -2.04 -7.86
N LEU A 11 -13.37 -2.07 -9.18
CA LEU A 11 -12.33 -1.91 -10.20
C LEU A 11 -12.41 -0.51 -10.79
N PHE A 12 -11.24 0.02 -11.20
CA PHE A 12 -11.09 1.35 -11.77
C PHE A 12 -10.20 1.30 -13.01
N ASP A 13 -10.43 2.20 -13.96
CA ASP A 13 -9.66 2.39 -15.19
C ASP A 13 -8.45 3.32 -14.96
N ASP A 14 -8.58 4.30 -14.07
CA ASP A 14 -7.49 5.20 -13.65
C ASP A 14 -7.64 5.62 -12.17
N THR A 15 -6.65 6.33 -11.64
CA THR A 15 -6.58 6.74 -10.22
C THR A 15 -7.76 7.64 -9.80
N PHE A 16 -8.23 8.52 -10.69
CA PHE A 16 -9.33 9.45 -10.46
C PHE A 16 -10.59 9.03 -11.21
N GLY A 17 -10.50 7.93 -11.95
CA GLY A 17 -11.50 7.43 -12.86
C GLY A 17 -12.76 6.92 -12.19
N LYS A 18 -13.69 6.61 -13.08
CA LYS A 18 -14.95 6.02 -12.69
C LYS A 18 -14.76 4.56 -12.29
N GLU A 19 -15.49 4.13 -11.29
CA GLU A 19 -15.63 2.72 -10.94
C GLU A 19 -16.23 1.96 -12.13
N THR A 20 -15.47 1.02 -12.69
CA THR A 20 -15.84 0.25 -13.90
C THR A 20 -16.60 -1.02 -13.56
N ALA A 21 -16.35 -1.60 -12.40
CA ALA A 21 -17.06 -2.76 -11.90
C ALA A 21 -17.16 -2.75 -10.38
N ARG A 22 -18.21 -3.38 -9.87
CA ARG A 22 -18.41 -3.62 -8.44
C ARG A 22 -18.89 -5.06 -8.25
N ILE A 23 -18.14 -5.84 -7.52
CA ILE A 23 -18.29 -7.28 -7.41
C ILE A 23 -18.34 -7.65 -5.94
N ALA A 24 -19.43 -8.25 -5.48
CA ALA A 24 -19.50 -8.76 -4.13
C ALA A 24 -18.56 -9.97 -3.99
N LEU A 25 -17.73 -9.96 -2.94
CA LEU A 25 -16.90 -11.13 -2.62
C LEU A 25 -17.81 -12.29 -2.17
N PRO A 26 -17.66 -13.47 -2.78
CA PRO A 26 -18.59 -14.59 -2.57
C PRO A 26 -18.36 -15.36 -1.27
N GLU A 27 -17.16 -15.27 -0.70
CA GLU A 27 -16.74 -16.14 0.38
C GLU A 27 -16.19 -15.35 1.57
N GLU A 28 -16.42 -15.89 2.77
CA GLU A 28 -15.87 -15.37 4.01
C GLU A 28 -15.35 -16.55 4.85
N THR A 29 -14.09 -16.45 5.28
CA THR A 29 -13.45 -17.44 6.15
C THR A 29 -12.80 -16.73 7.33
N ARG A 30 -13.30 -16.96 8.54
CA ARG A 30 -12.75 -16.39 9.78
C ARG A 30 -12.60 -14.86 9.71
N ASN A 31 -13.65 -14.16 9.27
CA ASN A 31 -13.70 -12.71 9.08
C ASN A 31 -12.81 -12.17 7.94
N VAL A 32 -12.28 -13.01 7.09
CA VAL A 32 -11.57 -12.63 5.87
C VAL A 32 -12.48 -12.89 4.67
N TRP A 33 -12.85 -11.82 3.99
CA TRP A 33 -13.63 -11.89 2.76
C TRP A 33 -12.68 -12.11 1.58
N HIS A 34 -13.02 -13.06 0.73
CA HIS A 34 -12.17 -13.43 -0.40
C HIS A 34 -12.97 -13.93 -1.60
N GLY A 35 -12.27 -14.05 -2.72
CA GLY A 35 -12.82 -14.58 -3.96
C GLY A 35 -11.76 -14.56 -5.05
N TYR A 36 -11.98 -15.37 -6.08
CA TYR A 36 -11.16 -15.36 -7.28
C TYR A 36 -11.86 -14.59 -8.40
N LEU A 37 -11.16 -13.68 -9.03
CA LEU A 37 -11.66 -12.92 -10.17
C LEU A 37 -10.82 -13.20 -11.40
N GLN A 38 -11.43 -13.85 -12.39
CA GLN A 38 -10.80 -14.15 -13.66
C GLN A 38 -10.66 -12.88 -14.53
N GLY A 39 -9.58 -12.79 -15.31
CA GLY A 39 -9.35 -11.72 -16.28
C GLY A 39 -8.80 -10.42 -15.70
N VAL A 40 -8.45 -10.40 -14.40
CA VAL A 40 -7.75 -9.29 -13.77
C VAL A 40 -6.26 -9.58 -13.70
N GLY A 41 -5.45 -8.63 -14.18
CA GLY A 41 -4.00 -8.77 -14.24
C GLY A 41 -3.25 -7.58 -13.67
N PRO A 42 -1.91 -7.61 -13.71
CA PRO A 42 -1.06 -6.52 -13.24
C PRO A 42 -1.43 -5.17 -13.87
N GLY A 43 -1.39 -4.11 -13.06
CA GLY A 43 -1.80 -2.77 -13.45
C GLY A 43 -3.26 -2.44 -13.14
N GLN A 44 -4.12 -3.43 -12.89
CA GLN A 44 -5.50 -3.17 -12.51
C GLN A 44 -5.59 -2.42 -11.20
N LEU A 45 -6.31 -1.30 -11.22
CA LEU A 45 -6.60 -0.50 -10.04
C LEU A 45 -7.85 -1.00 -9.33
N TYR A 46 -7.81 -1.10 -8.01
CA TYR A 46 -8.92 -1.62 -7.22
C TYR A 46 -8.99 -1.01 -5.82
N GLY A 47 -10.10 -1.23 -5.17
CA GLY A 47 -10.33 -0.96 -3.75
C GLY A 47 -11.55 -1.70 -3.25
N PHE A 48 -11.87 -1.53 -1.98
CA PHE A 48 -13.01 -2.23 -1.35
C PHE A 48 -14.05 -1.26 -0.82
N ARG A 49 -15.31 -1.73 -0.82
CA ARG A 49 -16.39 -1.09 -0.07
C ARG A 49 -16.96 -2.11 0.89
N VAL A 50 -17.12 -1.71 2.14
CA VAL A 50 -17.54 -2.60 3.21
C VAL A 50 -18.88 -2.16 3.75
N HIS A 51 -19.81 -3.06 3.78
CA HIS A 51 -21.15 -2.88 4.31
C HIS A 51 -21.25 -3.41 5.73
N GLY A 52 -22.06 -2.77 6.53
CA GLY A 52 -22.28 -3.12 7.92
C GLY A 52 -23.00 -2.00 8.65
N ARG A 53 -23.17 -2.16 9.94
CA ARG A 53 -23.85 -1.19 10.79
C ARG A 53 -22.97 0.03 11.05
N TYR A 54 -23.56 1.22 10.94
CA TYR A 54 -22.92 2.46 11.35
C TYR A 54 -23.40 2.81 12.78
N ALA A 55 -22.59 2.51 13.77
CA ALA A 55 -22.85 2.73 15.18
C ALA A 55 -21.55 3.13 15.91
N PRO A 56 -21.07 4.37 15.74
CA PRO A 56 -19.78 4.82 16.25
C PRO A 56 -19.60 4.62 17.76
N ARG A 57 -20.66 4.76 18.55
CA ARG A 57 -20.63 4.50 20.01
C ARG A 57 -20.29 3.05 20.39
N GLU A 58 -20.51 2.12 19.45
CA GLU A 58 -20.18 0.71 19.58
C GLU A 58 -18.88 0.34 18.82
N GLY A 59 -18.15 1.33 18.32
CA GLY A 59 -16.93 1.14 17.52
C GLY A 59 -17.18 0.78 16.05
N LEU A 60 -18.43 0.72 15.59
CA LEU A 60 -18.78 0.31 14.23
C LEU A 60 -18.96 1.53 13.34
N ARG A 61 -18.16 1.61 12.26
CA ARG A 61 -18.17 2.75 11.31
C ARG A 61 -18.23 2.27 9.85
N PHE A 62 -19.01 1.25 9.57
CA PHE A 62 -19.16 0.76 8.19
C PHE A 62 -19.86 1.79 7.31
N ASN A 63 -19.25 2.09 6.17
CA ASN A 63 -19.81 3.05 5.23
C ASN A 63 -19.44 2.67 3.78
N PRO A 64 -20.37 2.06 3.02
CA PRO A 64 -20.09 1.63 1.64
C PRO A 64 -19.88 2.79 0.66
N ASN A 65 -20.14 4.03 1.05
CA ASN A 65 -19.77 5.20 0.25
C ASN A 65 -18.28 5.52 0.29
N LYS A 66 -17.54 4.88 1.21
CA LYS A 66 -16.10 5.07 1.35
C LYS A 66 -15.35 3.93 0.69
N LEU A 67 -14.49 4.30 -0.27
CA LEU A 67 -13.53 3.37 -0.84
C LEU A 67 -12.40 3.14 0.17
N LEU A 68 -12.02 1.90 0.37
CA LEU A 68 -10.93 1.49 1.23
C LEU A 68 -9.82 0.88 0.39
N ILE A 69 -8.58 1.18 0.77
CA ILE A 69 -7.38 0.53 0.24
C ILE A 69 -7.31 -0.89 0.80
N ASP A 70 -6.82 -1.81 0.02
CA ASP A 70 -6.51 -3.16 0.48
C ASP A 70 -5.32 -3.12 1.46
N PRO A 71 -5.49 -3.61 2.70
CA PRO A 71 -4.37 -3.69 3.64
C PRO A 71 -3.25 -4.64 3.19
N TYR A 72 -3.53 -5.52 2.23
CA TYR A 72 -2.55 -6.42 1.61
C TYR A 72 -2.00 -5.89 0.28
N ALA A 73 -2.36 -4.66 -0.13
CA ALA A 73 -1.87 -4.09 -1.37
C ALA A 73 -0.34 -4.00 -1.38
N ARG A 74 0.28 -4.44 -2.46
CA ARG A 74 1.74 -4.37 -2.69
C ARG A 74 2.15 -3.06 -3.36
N ALA A 75 1.20 -2.38 -3.99
CA ALA A 75 1.37 -1.04 -4.56
C ALA A 75 0.05 -0.27 -4.48
N VAL A 76 0.17 1.05 -4.44
CA VAL A 76 -0.94 1.99 -4.52
C VAL A 76 -0.65 3.05 -5.58
N SER A 77 -1.69 3.55 -6.23
CA SER A 77 -1.61 4.61 -7.25
C SER A 77 -2.37 5.84 -6.78
N GLY A 78 -1.70 7.00 -6.81
CA GLY A 78 -2.24 8.28 -6.36
C GLY A 78 -2.02 8.57 -4.88
N ASP A 79 -2.47 9.74 -4.47
CA ASP A 79 -2.41 10.26 -3.11
C ASP A 79 -3.79 10.49 -2.54
N VAL A 80 -3.86 10.73 -1.23
CA VAL A 80 -5.11 11.11 -0.57
C VAL A 80 -5.38 12.59 -0.82
N ASP A 81 -6.53 12.91 -1.41
CA ASP A 81 -7.05 14.27 -1.43
C ASP A 81 -7.84 14.54 -0.14
N TRP A 82 -7.22 15.24 0.78
CA TRP A 82 -7.84 15.58 2.07
C TRP A 82 -8.99 16.57 1.99
N ASN A 83 -9.19 17.21 0.82
CA ASN A 83 -10.36 18.07 0.58
C ASN A 83 -11.59 17.26 0.10
N ALA A 84 -11.36 16.03 -0.33
CA ALA A 84 -12.43 15.12 -0.70
C ALA A 84 -13.12 14.51 0.54
N PRO A 85 -14.35 14.00 0.42
CA PRO A 85 -15.10 13.40 1.52
C PRO A 85 -14.57 12.01 1.89
N VAL A 86 -13.32 11.93 2.35
CA VAL A 86 -12.65 10.65 2.64
C VAL A 86 -13.07 10.03 3.98
N PHE A 87 -13.56 10.83 4.92
CA PHE A 87 -13.99 10.34 6.23
C PHE A 87 -15.35 9.63 6.19
N ALA A 88 -15.53 8.62 7.01
CA ALA A 88 -16.79 7.87 7.11
C ALA A 88 -17.94 8.71 7.69
N TYR A 89 -17.63 9.79 8.38
CA TYR A 89 -18.54 10.71 9.03
C TYR A 89 -18.48 12.10 8.38
N ARG A 90 -19.53 12.89 8.61
CA ARG A 90 -19.63 14.24 8.08
C ARG A 90 -18.80 15.20 8.92
N LEU A 91 -17.74 15.77 8.33
CA LEU A 91 -16.92 16.79 8.97
C LEU A 91 -17.77 18.05 9.32
N GLY A 92 -17.50 18.63 10.47
CA GLY A 92 -18.22 19.83 10.95
C GLY A 92 -19.65 19.56 11.42
N SER A 93 -20.06 18.29 11.56
CA SER A 93 -21.37 17.96 12.16
C SER A 93 -21.39 18.30 13.65
N ARG A 94 -22.52 18.81 14.12
CA ARG A 94 -22.76 19.05 15.56
C ARG A 94 -22.75 17.75 16.39
N THR A 95 -22.97 16.62 15.74
CA THR A 95 -22.96 15.29 16.37
C THR A 95 -21.63 14.57 16.17
N GLU A 96 -20.60 15.31 15.77
CA GLU A 96 -19.23 14.77 15.54
C GLU A 96 -19.25 13.60 14.54
N ASP A 97 -18.68 12.45 14.93
CA ASP A 97 -18.60 11.26 14.10
C ASP A 97 -19.90 10.41 14.07
N LEU A 98 -20.93 10.81 14.80
CA LEU A 98 -22.20 10.08 14.83
C LEU A 98 -23.01 10.24 13.53
N THR A 99 -22.76 11.29 12.73
CA THR A 99 -23.45 11.49 11.46
C THR A 99 -22.63 10.88 10.32
N ARG A 100 -23.14 9.81 9.74
CA ARG A 100 -22.54 9.16 8.57
C ARG A 100 -22.50 10.11 7.37
N ASP A 101 -21.36 10.20 6.70
CA ASP A 101 -21.26 10.90 5.43
C ASP A 101 -21.72 10.00 4.27
N VAL A 102 -22.53 10.58 3.37
CA VAL A 102 -23.15 9.85 2.24
C VAL A 102 -22.40 10.05 0.91
N HIS A 103 -21.40 10.91 0.88
CA HIS A 103 -20.66 11.20 -0.34
C HIS A 103 -19.67 10.09 -0.69
N ASN A 104 -19.49 9.86 -1.99
CA ASN A 104 -18.53 8.89 -2.50
C ASN A 104 -17.09 9.41 -2.40
N SER A 105 -16.23 8.69 -1.71
CA SER A 105 -14.82 9.07 -1.50
C SER A 105 -13.87 8.63 -2.63
N ALA A 106 -14.33 7.86 -3.60
CA ALA A 106 -13.43 7.16 -4.53
C ALA A 106 -12.43 8.06 -5.27
N ARG A 107 -12.81 9.31 -5.58
CA ARG A 107 -11.91 10.27 -6.25
C ARG A 107 -10.77 10.78 -5.37
N GLY A 108 -10.99 10.84 -4.06
CA GLY A 108 -10.01 11.34 -3.10
C GLY A 108 -9.18 10.26 -2.41
N VAL A 109 -9.35 8.99 -2.79
CA VAL A 109 -8.64 7.87 -2.17
C VAL A 109 -7.74 7.21 -3.22
N PRO A 110 -6.45 6.97 -2.92
CA PRO A 110 -5.58 6.20 -3.81
C PRO A 110 -6.14 4.81 -4.05
N LYS A 111 -5.74 4.18 -5.15
CA LYS A 111 -6.19 2.84 -5.52
C LYS A 111 -5.11 1.82 -5.24
N SER A 112 -5.48 0.67 -4.72
CA SER A 112 -4.63 -0.49 -4.71
C SER A 112 -4.34 -0.94 -6.14
N VAL A 113 -3.14 -1.46 -6.39
CA VAL A 113 -2.71 -1.91 -7.71
C VAL A 113 -2.40 -3.38 -7.66
N VAL A 114 -2.95 -4.14 -8.60
CA VAL A 114 -2.53 -5.53 -8.84
C VAL A 114 -1.12 -5.50 -9.43
N VAL A 115 -0.17 -6.16 -8.77
CA VAL A 115 1.22 -6.23 -9.23
C VAL A 115 1.59 -7.64 -9.61
N ASP A 116 2.41 -7.76 -10.65
CA ASP A 116 3.11 -9.01 -10.91
C ASP A 116 4.15 -9.22 -9.80
N GLY A 117 4.05 -10.33 -9.11
CA GLY A 117 5.00 -10.71 -8.06
C GLY A 117 6.17 -11.52 -8.58
N ALA A 118 6.16 -11.88 -9.86
CA ALA A 118 7.24 -12.60 -10.48
C ALA A 118 8.46 -11.68 -10.64
N PHE A 119 9.58 -12.15 -10.17
CA PHE A 119 10.88 -11.53 -10.38
C PHE A 119 11.85 -12.64 -10.78
N ASP A 120 12.48 -12.49 -11.94
CA ASP A 120 13.50 -13.42 -12.38
C ASP A 120 14.82 -13.10 -11.65
N TRP A 121 15.18 -13.94 -10.73
CA TRP A 121 16.44 -13.86 -9.98
C TRP A 121 17.64 -14.34 -10.80
N GLY A 122 17.41 -14.96 -11.96
CA GLY A 122 18.49 -15.55 -12.77
C GLY A 122 19.36 -16.49 -11.92
N ASP A 123 20.66 -16.22 -11.92
CA ASP A 123 21.65 -16.99 -11.13
C ASP A 123 21.86 -16.43 -9.70
N ASP A 124 21.13 -15.40 -9.29
CA ASP A 124 21.28 -14.81 -7.96
C ASP A 124 20.85 -15.79 -6.86
N ARG A 125 21.65 -15.88 -5.82
CA ARG A 125 21.45 -16.80 -4.68
C ARG A 125 21.63 -16.05 -3.37
N PRO A 126 20.90 -16.46 -2.31
CA PRO A 126 21.16 -15.94 -0.98
C PRO A 126 22.65 -16.09 -0.61
N PRO A 127 23.25 -15.11 0.03
CA PRO A 127 24.69 -15.12 0.36
C PRO A 127 25.10 -16.20 1.36
N ASP A 128 24.18 -16.81 2.10
CA ASP A 128 24.39 -17.86 3.10
C ASP A 128 25.56 -17.57 4.05
N VAL A 129 25.61 -16.33 4.56
CA VAL A 129 26.66 -15.87 5.48
C VAL A 129 26.30 -16.31 6.90
N PRO A 130 27.20 -16.98 7.65
CA PRO A 130 26.97 -17.31 9.06
C PRO A 130 26.71 -16.05 9.90
N TRP A 131 25.87 -16.17 10.92
CA TRP A 131 25.55 -15.03 11.82
C TRP A 131 26.81 -14.42 12.47
N SER A 132 27.80 -15.23 12.80
CA SER A 132 29.10 -14.81 13.36
C SER A 132 29.91 -13.90 12.41
N GLU A 133 29.56 -13.91 11.12
CA GLU A 133 30.24 -13.15 10.08
C GLU A 133 29.34 -12.07 9.46
N THR A 134 28.10 -11.98 9.92
CA THR A 134 27.11 -11.05 9.39
C THR A 134 27.29 -9.66 9.99
N ILE A 135 27.40 -8.63 9.14
CA ILE A 135 27.35 -7.23 9.53
C ILE A 135 25.99 -6.68 9.17
N VAL A 136 25.27 -6.14 10.16
CA VAL A 136 23.97 -5.47 9.95
C VAL A 136 24.21 -3.96 9.97
N TYR A 137 23.89 -3.31 8.85
CA TYR A 137 23.96 -1.86 8.71
C TYR A 137 22.56 -1.28 8.61
N GLU A 138 22.08 -0.67 9.69
CA GLU A 138 20.77 -0.02 9.70
C GLU A 138 20.88 1.40 9.17
N THR A 139 20.07 1.74 8.18
CA THR A 139 20.07 3.08 7.57
C THR A 139 18.68 3.49 7.10
N HIS A 140 18.48 4.80 7.01
CA HIS A 140 17.29 5.38 6.41
C HIS A 140 17.51 5.60 4.91
N VAL A 141 16.62 5.07 4.05
CA VAL A 141 16.74 5.15 2.58
C VAL A 141 17.01 6.58 2.10
N LYS A 142 16.26 7.56 2.60
CA LYS A 142 16.49 8.97 2.26
C LYS A 142 17.83 9.48 2.81
N GLY A 143 18.16 9.13 4.05
CA GLY A 143 19.32 9.68 4.76
C GLY A 143 20.64 9.31 4.13
N ILE A 144 20.79 8.06 3.70
CA ILE A 144 22.07 7.53 3.21
C ILE A 144 22.56 8.20 1.91
N SER A 145 21.63 8.52 1.00
CA SER A 145 21.97 9.07 -0.32
C SER A 145 21.69 10.56 -0.49
N MET A 146 20.88 11.18 0.38
CA MET A 146 20.36 12.54 0.20
C MET A 146 21.45 13.61 0.07
N ARG A 147 22.57 13.45 0.79
CA ARG A 147 23.69 14.40 0.78
C ARG A 147 24.95 13.80 0.18
N HIS A 148 24.88 12.63 -0.43
CA HIS A 148 26.04 12.00 -1.03
C HIS A 148 26.46 12.73 -2.31
N PRO A 149 27.71 13.23 -2.43
CA PRO A 149 28.14 14.06 -3.55
C PRO A 149 28.07 13.33 -4.90
N ASP A 150 28.42 12.04 -4.92
CA ASP A 150 28.56 11.25 -6.14
C ASP A 150 27.26 10.54 -6.56
N VAL A 151 26.20 10.64 -5.76
CA VAL A 151 24.87 10.14 -6.16
C VAL A 151 24.19 11.19 -7.03
N PRO A 152 23.72 10.85 -8.24
CA PRO A 152 22.98 11.76 -9.11
C PRO A 152 21.82 12.44 -8.36
N GLU A 153 21.66 13.75 -8.52
CA GLU A 153 20.72 14.55 -7.72
C GLU A 153 19.27 14.01 -7.78
N HIS A 154 18.82 13.59 -8.97
CA HIS A 154 17.48 13.05 -9.18
C HIS A 154 17.24 11.68 -8.52
N LEU A 155 18.29 10.97 -8.10
CA LEU A 155 18.22 9.70 -7.38
C LEU A 155 18.33 9.86 -5.87
N ARG A 156 18.82 11.02 -5.39
CA ARG A 156 19.06 11.24 -3.96
C ARG A 156 17.80 11.08 -3.14
N GLY A 157 17.91 10.37 -2.04
CA GLY A 157 16.81 10.12 -1.12
C GLY A 157 15.77 9.08 -1.60
N THR A 158 16.05 8.37 -2.69
CA THR A 158 15.18 7.33 -3.26
C THR A 158 15.77 5.93 -3.10
N TYR A 159 14.99 4.89 -3.36
CA TYR A 159 15.49 3.51 -3.43
C TYR A 159 16.54 3.32 -4.53
N LEU A 160 16.40 4.00 -5.66
CA LEU A 160 17.42 3.98 -6.73
C LEU A 160 18.72 4.66 -6.28
N GLY A 161 18.61 5.71 -5.46
CA GLY A 161 19.78 6.32 -4.81
C GLY A 161 20.49 5.37 -3.86
N LEU A 162 19.74 4.57 -3.09
CA LEU A 162 20.31 3.52 -2.24
C LEU A 162 21.02 2.43 -3.07
N ALA A 163 20.46 2.07 -4.23
CA ALA A 163 21.02 1.07 -5.14
C ALA A 163 22.11 1.63 -6.07
N SER A 164 22.49 2.90 -5.95
CA SER A 164 23.52 3.51 -6.77
C SER A 164 24.93 3.02 -6.40
N GLU A 165 25.82 2.98 -7.39
CA GLU A 165 27.19 2.50 -7.24
C GLU A 165 27.96 3.13 -6.09
N PRO A 166 27.95 4.47 -5.86
CA PRO A 166 28.65 5.07 -4.74
C PRO A 166 28.20 4.58 -3.36
N ILE A 167 26.89 4.29 -3.21
CA ILE A 167 26.36 3.77 -1.95
C ILE A 167 26.71 2.29 -1.80
N LEU A 168 26.60 1.50 -2.88
CA LEU A 168 26.98 0.08 -2.84
C LEU A 168 28.48 -0.08 -2.54
N ASP A 169 29.35 0.75 -3.09
CA ASP A 169 30.78 0.72 -2.83
C ASP A 169 31.09 1.08 -1.38
N HIS A 170 30.39 2.09 -0.84
CA HIS A 170 30.50 2.41 0.59
C HIS A 170 30.13 1.21 1.45
N LEU A 171 29.00 0.57 1.19
CA LEU A 171 28.55 -0.59 1.96
C LEU A 171 29.50 -1.80 1.83
N LYS A 172 30.03 -2.05 0.63
CA LYS A 172 31.06 -3.08 0.40
C LYS A 172 32.35 -2.77 1.17
N SER A 173 32.76 -1.51 1.24
CA SER A 173 33.97 -1.09 1.95
C SER A 173 33.92 -1.35 3.46
N LEU A 174 32.71 -1.48 4.04
CA LEU A 174 32.52 -1.81 5.46
C LEU A 174 32.80 -3.27 5.79
N GLY A 175 33.11 -4.11 4.82
CA GLY A 175 33.70 -5.39 5.12
C GLY A 175 33.22 -6.62 4.39
N ARG A 176 32.33 -6.57 3.39
CA ARG A 176 32.02 -7.75 2.55
C ARG A 176 31.22 -7.44 1.29
N GLU A 177 31.36 -8.34 0.31
CA GLU A 177 30.77 -8.24 -1.03
C GLU A 177 29.24 -8.31 -1.10
N LYS A 178 28.53 -8.56 0.01
CA LYS A 178 27.08 -8.81 0.00
C LYS A 178 26.36 -7.95 1.04
N VAL A 179 25.45 -7.11 0.57
CA VAL A 179 24.63 -6.20 1.38
C VAL A 179 23.17 -6.67 1.33
N SER A 180 22.58 -6.90 2.50
CA SER A 180 21.13 -7.10 2.62
C SER A 180 20.48 -5.80 3.12
N ALA A 181 19.58 -5.22 2.33
CA ALA A 181 18.90 -4.00 2.73
C ALA A 181 17.76 -4.29 3.73
N VAL A 182 17.78 -3.59 4.86
CA VAL A 182 16.70 -3.62 5.84
C VAL A 182 15.59 -2.68 5.40
N ARG A 183 14.34 -3.13 5.52
CA ARG A 183 13.15 -2.35 5.14
C ARG A 183 13.05 -1.06 5.98
N PRO A 184 12.66 0.07 5.39
CA PRO A 184 12.30 1.25 6.17
C PRO A 184 11.00 0.97 6.97
N ARG A 185 10.95 1.51 8.15
CA ARG A 185 9.71 1.65 8.91
C ARG A 185 8.87 2.78 8.35
#